data_0c0d5798f02cf1173b6126e5bdb4f410
#
_entry.id   0c0d5798f02cf1173b6126e5bdb4f410
#
_cell.length_a   1.000
_cell.length_b   1.000
_cell.length_c   1.000
_cell.angle_alpha   90.00
_cell.angle_beta   90.00
_cell.angle_gamma   90.00
#
_symmetry.space_group_name_H-M   'P 1'
#
loop_
_entity.id
_entity.type
_entity.pdbx_description
1 polymer ?
#
loop_
_entity_poly.entity_id
_entity_poly.type
_entity_poly.pdbx_seq_one_letter_code
_entity_poly.pdbx_strand_id
1 'polypeptide(L)'
;MKTNYQIILNKELEKIEKSEKTPTLLLHSCCAPCSSYVLEYLSEFFDITIFYYNPNISPESEFTKRVAEQKRLITKMPLKHPVKFIEGEYDSNSFFEIAKGLENIPEGGERCFKCYELRLRRTAQEAKNNSFDYFTTTLSISPHKNASKLNEIGSKLSEEYGINYLFSDFKKRNGYKRSCELSEIYGLYRQDYCGCIYSKAEAQLRNARN
;
A
#
# COMPACT_ATOMS: atom_id res chain seq x y z
N MET A 1 18.80 -18.02 1.58
CA MET A 1 18.81 -17.02 0.48
C MET A 1 17.68 -16.01 0.68
N LYS A 2 17.91 -14.74 0.38
CA LYS A 2 16.85 -13.70 0.50
C LYS A 2 15.90 -13.83 -0.71
N THR A 3 14.61 -14.01 -0.47
CA THR A 3 13.59 -14.15 -1.51
C THR A 3 13.52 -12.87 -2.38
N ASN A 4 13.54 -13.05 -3.70
CA ASN A 4 13.35 -11.95 -4.64
C ASN A 4 11.88 -11.88 -5.09
N TYR A 5 11.10 -11.07 -4.41
CA TYR A 5 9.66 -10.93 -4.68
C TYR A 5 9.35 -10.31 -6.05
N GLN A 6 10.29 -9.60 -6.67
CA GLN A 6 10.09 -9.13 -8.04
C GLN A 6 10.07 -10.28 -9.07
N ILE A 7 10.88 -11.32 -8.84
CA ILE A 7 10.85 -12.51 -9.70
C ILE A 7 9.52 -13.25 -9.55
N ILE A 8 9.00 -13.35 -8.32
CA ILE A 8 7.70 -13.98 -8.06
C ILE A 8 6.60 -13.19 -8.76
N LEU A 9 6.59 -11.86 -8.60
CA LEU A 9 5.63 -10.98 -9.28
C LEU A 9 5.68 -11.16 -10.79
N ASN A 10 6.88 -11.14 -11.40
CA ASN A 10 7.00 -11.29 -12.86
C ASN A 10 6.39 -12.59 -13.37
N LYS A 11 6.66 -13.71 -12.69
CA LYS A 11 6.09 -15.02 -13.06
C LYS A 11 4.57 -15.03 -12.97
N GLU A 12 4.00 -14.32 -11.99
CA GLU A 12 2.54 -14.24 -11.85
C GLU A 12 1.94 -13.36 -12.94
N LEU A 13 2.56 -12.21 -13.24
CA LEU A 13 2.12 -11.34 -14.34
C LEU A 13 2.20 -12.03 -15.70
N GLU A 14 3.25 -12.83 -15.95
CA GLU A 14 3.37 -13.63 -17.17
C GLU A 14 2.25 -14.69 -17.34
N LYS A 15 1.76 -15.26 -16.22
CA LYS A 15 0.61 -16.17 -16.25
C LYS A 15 -0.68 -15.42 -16.58
N ILE A 16 -0.87 -14.25 -15.95
CA ILE A 16 -2.05 -13.40 -16.15
C ILE A 16 -2.08 -12.93 -17.62
N GLU A 17 -0.97 -12.48 -18.15
CA GLU A 17 -0.88 -12.03 -19.55
C GLU A 17 -1.22 -13.12 -20.57
N LYS A 18 -0.93 -14.39 -20.25
CA LYS A 18 -1.29 -15.56 -21.08
C LYS A 18 -2.76 -16.00 -20.89
N SER A 19 -3.44 -15.46 -19.90
CA SER A 19 -4.85 -15.77 -19.66
C SER A 19 -5.75 -14.84 -20.49
N GLU A 20 -6.92 -15.35 -20.87
CA GLU A 20 -7.92 -14.54 -21.60
C GLU A 20 -8.71 -13.60 -20.68
N LYS A 21 -8.50 -13.68 -19.37
CA LYS A 21 -9.24 -12.90 -18.38
C LYS A 21 -8.34 -11.87 -17.72
N THR A 22 -8.81 -10.65 -17.62
CA THR A 22 -8.21 -9.62 -16.74
C THR A 22 -8.71 -9.83 -15.32
N PRO A 23 -7.86 -10.28 -14.38
CA PRO A 23 -8.29 -10.51 -13.00
C PRO A 23 -8.53 -9.20 -12.24
N THR A 24 -9.38 -9.29 -11.22
CA THR A 24 -9.66 -8.18 -10.32
C THR A 24 -8.64 -8.12 -9.19
N LEU A 25 -8.17 -6.90 -8.86
CA LEU A 25 -7.21 -6.65 -7.79
C LEU A 25 -7.73 -5.63 -6.80
N LEU A 26 -7.81 -6.01 -5.52
CA LEU A 26 -7.99 -5.06 -4.43
C LEU A 26 -6.62 -4.55 -3.96
N LEU A 27 -6.31 -3.29 -4.27
CA LEU A 27 -5.03 -2.66 -3.95
C LEU A 27 -5.15 -1.79 -2.71
N HIS A 28 -4.61 -2.22 -1.57
CA HIS A 28 -4.46 -1.35 -0.42
C HIS A 28 -3.51 -0.20 -0.74
N SER A 29 -4.01 1.03 -0.63
CA SER A 29 -3.21 2.24 -0.84
C SER A 29 -2.95 3.00 0.46
N CYS A 30 -1.71 3.42 0.67
CA CYS A 30 -1.34 4.25 1.80
C CYS A 30 -1.33 5.76 1.49
N CYS A 31 -1.09 6.14 0.25
CA CYS A 31 -1.11 7.53 -0.23
C CYS A 31 -0.93 7.59 -1.75
N ALA A 32 -1.29 8.71 -2.36
CA ALA A 32 -1.19 8.92 -3.80
C ALA A 32 0.23 8.76 -4.36
N PRO A 33 1.29 9.35 -3.76
CA PRO A 33 2.66 9.12 -4.23
C PRO A 33 3.07 7.65 -4.30
N CYS A 34 2.71 6.86 -3.28
CA CYS A 34 3.02 5.42 -3.26
C CYS A 34 2.20 4.64 -4.31
N SER A 35 0.98 5.09 -4.62
CA SER A 35 0.10 4.43 -5.57
C SER A 35 0.49 4.71 -7.03
N SER A 36 1.07 5.87 -7.32
CA SER A 36 1.27 6.35 -8.70
C SER A 36 1.97 5.33 -9.59
N TYR A 37 3.16 4.87 -9.20
CA TYR A 37 3.89 3.84 -9.95
C TYR A 37 3.20 2.47 -9.93
N VAL A 38 2.60 2.10 -8.79
CA VAL A 38 1.95 0.79 -8.67
C VAL A 38 0.74 0.71 -9.61
N LEU A 39 -0.02 1.79 -9.72
CA LEU A 39 -1.14 1.91 -10.67
C LEU A 39 -0.65 1.91 -12.12
N GLU A 40 0.39 2.72 -12.45
CA GLU A 40 1.00 2.73 -13.78
C GLU A 40 1.42 1.32 -14.20
N TYR A 41 2.04 0.56 -13.27
CA TYR A 41 2.57 -0.78 -13.56
C TYR A 41 1.50 -1.86 -13.62
N LEU A 42 0.58 -1.89 -12.65
CA LEU A 42 -0.38 -3.01 -12.53
C LEU A 42 -1.66 -2.83 -13.36
N SER A 43 -2.01 -1.62 -13.78
CA SER A 43 -3.20 -1.40 -14.61
C SER A 43 -3.13 -2.07 -15.99
N GLU A 44 -1.94 -2.48 -16.42
CA GLU A 44 -1.77 -3.25 -17.64
C GLU A 44 -2.29 -4.68 -17.52
N PHE A 45 -2.38 -5.21 -16.29
CA PHE A 45 -2.67 -6.63 -16.01
C PHE A 45 -3.96 -6.86 -15.24
N PHE A 46 -4.49 -5.85 -14.54
CA PHE A 46 -5.60 -6.00 -13.60
C PHE A 46 -6.68 -4.93 -13.74
N ASP A 47 -7.91 -5.33 -13.46
CA ASP A 47 -8.97 -4.39 -13.08
C ASP A 47 -8.79 -4.01 -11.61
N ILE A 48 -8.29 -2.79 -11.37
CA ILE A 48 -7.88 -2.36 -10.03
C ILE A 48 -9.01 -1.63 -9.31
N THR A 49 -9.23 -2.03 -8.06
CA THR A 49 -9.97 -1.23 -7.08
C THR A 49 -9.03 -0.85 -5.94
N ILE A 50 -8.87 0.45 -5.69
CA ILE A 50 -8.14 0.93 -4.51
C ILE A 50 -9.01 0.73 -3.29
N PHE A 51 -8.44 0.14 -2.24
CA PHE A 51 -8.98 0.14 -0.91
C PHE A 51 -8.14 1.04 -0.01
N TYR A 52 -8.74 2.16 0.43
CA TYR A 52 -8.05 3.17 1.23
C TYR A 52 -8.40 3.01 2.71
N TYR A 53 -7.74 2.09 3.39
CA TYR A 53 -7.89 1.85 4.83
C TYR A 53 -6.58 2.11 5.56
N ASN A 54 -6.50 3.25 6.26
CA ASN A 54 -5.28 3.72 6.91
C ASN A 54 -5.56 4.28 8.31
N PRO A 55 -5.93 3.45 9.30
CA PRO A 55 -6.27 3.88 10.65
C PRO A 55 -5.09 4.52 11.41
N ASN A 56 -3.88 4.33 10.90
CA ASN A 56 -2.67 4.94 11.46
C ASN A 56 -2.50 6.43 11.13
N ILE A 57 -3.19 6.96 10.12
CA ILE A 57 -3.03 8.36 9.72
C ILE A 57 -3.71 9.26 10.76
N SER A 58 -2.97 10.23 11.28
CA SER A 58 -3.44 11.16 12.29
C SER A 58 -2.87 12.57 12.01
N PRO A 59 -3.66 13.63 12.21
CA PRO A 59 -5.09 13.65 12.58
C PRO A 59 -6.02 13.24 11.42
N GLU A 60 -7.33 13.15 11.67
CA GLU A 60 -8.34 12.82 10.65
C GLU A 60 -8.31 13.75 9.44
N SER A 61 -8.02 15.03 9.66
CA SER A 61 -7.85 16.02 8.56
C SER A 61 -6.72 15.63 7.59
N GLU A 62 -5.65 15.00 8.08
CA GLU A 62 -4.58 14.46 7.23
C GLU A 62 -5.05 13.22 6.46
N PHE A 63 -5.86 12.35 7.09
CA PHE A 63 -6.50 11.22 6.40
C PHE A 63 -7.38 11.72 5.25
N THR A 64 -8.31 12.65 5.53
CA THR A 64 -9.22 13.23 4.55
C THR A 64 -8.46 13.89 3.38
N LYS A 65 -7.41 14.65 3.68
CA LYS A 65 -6.53 15.25 2.67
C LYS A 65 -5.92 14.21 1.74
N ARG A 66 -5.41 13.10 2.29
CA ARG A 66 -4.79 12.04 1.50
C ARG A 66 -5.81 11.24 0.70
N VAL A 67 -7.04 11.06 1.21
CA VAL A 67 -8.15 10.47 0.46
C VAL A 67 -8.47 11.32 -0.77
N ALA A 68 -8.64 12.62 -0.60
CA ALA A 68 -8.90 13.55 -1.70
C ALA A 68 -7.79 13.51 -2.74
N GLU A 69 -6.53 13.48 -2.30
CA GLU A 69 -5.37 13.40 -3.18
C GLU A 69 -5.31 12.07 -3.95
N GLN A 70 -5.68 10.96 -3.31
CA GLN A 70 -5.75 9.65 -3.97
C GLN A 70 -6.84 9.63 -5.05
N LYS A 71 -8.03 10.16 -4.75
CA LYS A 71 -9.12 10.32 -5.73
C LYS A 71 -8.71 11.21 -6.90
N ARG A 72 -8.02 12.33 -6.62
CA ARG A 72 -7.49 13.23 -7.64
C ARG A 72 -6.48 12.52 -8.56
N LEU A 73 -5.58 11.71 -8.01
CA LEU A 73 -4.59 10.97 -8.79
C LEU A 73 -5.26 10.05 -9.80
N ILE A 74 -6.18 9.19 -9.36
CA ILE A 74 -6.81 8.19 -10.25
C ILE A 74 -7.64 8.81 -11.38
N THR A 75 -8.16 10.04 -11.20
CA THR A 75 -8.87 10.76 -12.27
C THR A 75 -7.94 11.41 -13.29
N LYS A 76 -6.66 11.61 -12.93
CA LYS A 76 -5.67 12.27 -13.80
C LYS A 76 -4.75 11.32 -14.55
N MET A 77 -4.56 10.11 -14.03
CA MET A 77 -3.67 9.14 -14.67
C MET A 77 -4.32 8.51 -15.90
N PRO A 78 -3.62 8.47 -17.05
CA PRO A 78 -4.08 7.76 -18.24
C PRO A 78 -3.84 6.25 -18.06
N LEU A 79 -4.70 5.59 -17.29
CA LEU A 79 -4.63 4.17 -17.00
C LEU A 79 -5.41 3.37 -18.05
N LYS A 80 -4.98 2.13 -18.32
CA LYS A 80 -5.61 1.24 -19.31
C LYS A 80 -7.07 0.94 -18.97
N HIS A 81 -7.37 0.75 -17.69
CA HIS A 81 -8.72 0.53 -17.18
C HIS A 81 -9.04 1.58 -16.10
N PRO A 82 -10.32 2.02 -16.00
CA PRO A 82 -10.75 2.92 -14.92
C PRO A 82 -10.52 2.26 -13.56
N VAL A 83 -9.84 2.97 -12.68
CA VAL A 83 -9.58 2.49 -11.31
C VAL A 83 -10.76 2.89 -10.40
N LYS A 84 -11.34 1.89 -9.74
CA LYS A 84 -12.38 2.09 -8.73
C LYS A 84 -11.76 2.46 -7.38
N PHE A 85 -12.57 3.05 -6.50
CA PHE A 85 -12.12 3.49 -5.19
C PHE A 85 -13.13 3.11 -4.11
N ILE A 86 -12.65 2.41 -3.09
CA ILE A 86 -13.38 2.10 -1.86
C ILE A 86 -12.66 2.82 -0.71
N GLU A 87 -13.37 3.74 -0.06
CA GLU A 87 -12.89 4.39 1.15
C GLU A 87 -13.20 3.51 2.35
N GLY A 88 -12.15 3.08 3.03
CA GLY A 88 -12.28 2.36 4.28
C GLY A 88 -12.64 3.30 5.43
N GLU A 89 -13.26 2.75 6.46
CA GLU A 89 -13.60 3.50 7.67
C GLU A 89 -12.36 4.13 8.31
N TYR A 90 -12.47 5.37 8.78
CA TYR A 90 -11.46 6.00 9.60
C TYR A 90 -11.63 5.57 11.07
N ASP A 91 -10.85 4.57 11.46
CA ASP A 91 -10.84 3.99 12.80
C ASP A 91 -9.44 4.07 13.41
N SER A 92 -9.07 5.23 13.93
CA SER A 92 -7.77 5.42 14.57
C SER A 92 -7.61 4.60 15.86
N ASN A 93 -8.70 4.22 16.52
CA ASN A 93 -8.65 3.42 17.75
C ASN A 93 -8.02 2.05 17.49
N SER A 94 -8.38 1.37 16.40
CA SER A 94 -7.76 0.10 16.03
C SER A 94 -6.23 0.19 15.87
N PHE A 95 -5.72 1.32 15.38
CA PHE A 95 -4.28 1.53 15.30
C PHE A 95 -3.65 1.75 16.69
N PHE A 96 -4.27 2.53 17.55
CA PHE A 96 -3.74 2.78 18.89
C PHE A 96 -3.74 1.52 19.74
N GLU A 97 -4.77 0.67 19.64
CA GLU A 97 -4.82 -0.61 20.34
C GLU A 97 -3.64 -1.52 19.96
N ILE A 98 -3.32 -1.67 18.67
CA ILE A 98 -2.18 -2.50 18.24
C ILE A 98 -0.83 -1.87 18.51
N ALA A 99 -0.77 -0.56 18.74
CA ALA A 99 0.45 0.17 19.06
C ALA A 99 0.76 0.21 20.57
N LYS A 100 -0.19 -0.17 21.42
CA LYS A 100 -0.07 -0.14 22.87
C LYS A 100 1.12 -0.98 23.35
N GLY A 101 1.98 -0.36 24.15
CA GLY A 101 3.25 -0.95 24.64
C GLY A 101 4.40 -0.96 23.61
N LEU A 102 4.16 -0.43 22.39
CA LEU A 102 5.15 -0.36 21.32
C LEU A 102 5.46 1.09 20.90
N GLU A 103 5.05 2.07 21.68
CA GLU A 103 5.15 3.51 21.36
C GLU A 103 6.59 3.93 21.09
N ASN A 104 7.54 3.38 21.87
CA ASN A 104 8.96 3.69 21.79
C ASN A 104 9.74 2.86 20.76
N ILE A 105 9.09 1.91 20.08
CA ILE A 105 9.73 1.12 19.03
C ILE A 105 9.93 2.01 17.79
N PRO A 106 11.14 2.11 17.23
CA PRO A 106 11.40 3.00 16.08
C PRO A 106 10.62 2.56 14.82
N GLU A 107 10.52 3.48 13.85
CA GLU A 107 9.89 3.18 12.56
C GLU A 107 10.59 1.99 11.88
N GLY A 108 9.79 1.07 11.33
CA GLY A 108 10.27 -0.18 10.72
C GLY A 108 10.34 -1.36 11.68
N GLY A 109 10.12 -1.15 12.99
CA GLY A 109 10.08 -2.21 14.01
C GLY A 109 8.70 -2.84 14.19
N GLU A 110 8.50 -3.52 15.33
CA GLU A 110 7.33 -4.36 15.63
C GLU A 110 5.99 -3.59 15.52
N ARG A 111 5.93 -2.35 16.03
CA ARG A 111 4.75 -1.49 15.88
C ARG A 111 4.32 -1.37 14.41
N CYS A 112 5.30 -1.18 13.50
CA CYS A 112 5.01 -1.10 12.07
C CYS A 112 4.55 -2.45 11.51
N PHE A 113 5.06 -3.57 12.00
CA PHE A 113 4.64 -4.90 11.54
C PHE A 113 3.19 -5.18 11.92
N LYS A 114 2.78 -4.86 13.15
CA LYS A 114 1.36 -4.95 13.56
C LYS A 114 0.47 -4.01 12.74
N CYS A 115 0.95 -2.81 12.41
CA CYS A 115 0.24 -1.87 11.54
C CYS A 115 0.10 -2.40 10.09
N TYR A 116 1.09 -3.12 9.56
CA TYR A 116 0.96 -3.78 8.24
C TYR A 116 -0.10 -4.86 8.30
N GLU A 117 -0.07 -5.69 9.34
CA GLU A 117 -1.04 -6.78 9.51
C GLU A 117 -2.47 -6.24 9.64
N LEU A 118 -2.70 -5.24 10.48
CA LEU A 118 -4.02 -4.60 10.64
C LEU A 118 -4.60 -4.16 9.29
N ARG A 119 -3.80 -3.46 8.48
CA ARG A 119 -4.25 -2.95 7.18
C ARG A 119 -4.43 -4.05 6.14
N LEU A 120 -3.48 -4.99 6.05
CA LEU A 120 -3.57 -6.10 5.09
C LEU A 120 -4.68 -7.08 5.45
N ARG A 121 -4.94 -7.33 6.74
CA ARG A 121 -6.05 -8.16 7.21
C ARG A 121 -7.39 -7.58 6.78
N ARG A 122 -7.60 -6.28 6.99
CA ARG A 122 -8.82 -5.62 6.54
C ARG A 122 -8.96 -5.65 5.02
N THR A 123 -7.83 -5.52 4.30
CA THR A 123 -7.81 -5.63 2.83
C THR A 123 -8.17 -7.05 2.36
N ALA A 124 -7.62 -8.08 3.00
CA ALA A 124 -7.94 -9.48 2.65
C ALA A 124 -9.41 -9.82 2.92
N GLN A 125 -9.96 -9.35 4.05
CA GLN A 125 -11.39 -9.49 4.38
C GLN A 125 -12.27 -8.83 3.31
N GLU A 126 -11.96 -7.58 2.96
CA GLU A 126 -12.71 -6.83 1.95
C GLU A 126 -12.62 -7.50 0.58
N ALA A 127 -11.42 -7.99 0.21
CA ALA A 127 -11.22 -8.70 -1.04
C ALA A 127 -12.04 -10.01 -1.09
N LYS A 128 -12.06 -10.77 0.01
CA LYS A 128 -12.86 -12.00 0.12
C LYS A 128 -14.35 -11.72 0.02
N ASN A 129 -14.85 -10.73 0.75
CA ASN A 129 -16.27 -10.39 0.80
C ASN A 129 -16.82 -9.91 -0.54
N ASN A 130 -15.98 -9.28 -1.35
CA ASN A 130 -16.34 -8.76 -2.68
C ASN A 130 -15.81 -9.61 -3.84
N SER A 131 -15.35 -10.84 -3.57
CA SER A 131 -14.92 -11.82 -4.59
C SER A 131 -13.84 -11.31 -5.54
N PHE A 132 -12.86 -10.55 -5.04
CA PHE A 132 -11.67 -10.19 -5.82
C PHE A 132 -10.80 -11.42 -6.05
N ASP A 133 -10.10 -11.47 -7.19
CA ASP A 133 -9.16 -12.56 -7.52
C ASP A 133 -7.86 -12.42 -6.72
N TYR A 134 -7.42 -11.17 -6.47
CA TYR A 134 -6.17 -10.85 -5.79
C TYR A 134 -6.32 -9.68 -4.84
N PHE A 135 -5.42 -9.65 -3.83
CA PHE A 135 -5.16 -8.45 -3.04
C PHE A 135 -3.67 -8.20 -2.88
N THR A 136 -3.28 -6.93 -2.69
CA THR A 136 -1.89 -6.52 -2.38
C THR A 136 -1.85 -5.12 -1.76
N THR A 137 -0.64 -4.56 -1.62
CA THR A 137 -0.46 -3.23 -1.02
C THR A 137 0.60 -2.40 -1.74
N THR A 138 0.42 -1.08 -1.77
CA THR A 138 1.43 -0.13 -2.25
C THR A 138 2.58 0.06 -1.26
N LEU A 139 2.49 -0.45 -0.03
CA LEU A 139 3.48 -0.20 1.02
C LEU A 139 4.90 -0.62 0.65
N SER A 140 5.05 -1.69 -0.16
CA SER A 140 6.36 -2.23 -0.51
C SER A 140 7.20 -1.29 -1.39
N ILE A 141 6.63 -0.19 -1.94
CA ILE A 141 7.36 0.80 -2.72
C ILE A 141 8.25 1.71 -1.86
N SER A 142 7.86 1.95 -0.61
CA SER A 142 8.61 2.84 0.27
C SER A 142 9.94 2.21 0.71
N PRO A 143 11.07 2.95 0.65
CA PRO A 143 12.36 2.46 1.16
C PRO A 143 12.34 2.20 2.68
N HIS A 144 11.44 2.86 3.41
CA HIS A 144 11.29 2.70 4.85
C HIS A 144 10.41 1.51 5.26
N LYS A 145 9.90 0.72 4.30
CA LYS A 145 9.03 -0.41 4.59
C LYS A 145 9.71 -1.75 4.27
N ASN A 146 9.53 -2.71 5.18
CA ASN A 146 10.09 -4.04 5.05
C ASN A 146 9.24 -4.90 4.11
N ALA A 147 9.66 -5.02 2.84
CA ALA A 147 8.95 -5.80 1.84
C ALA A 147 8.85 -7.29 2.20
N SER A 148 9.89 -7.87 2.83
CA SER A 148 9.85 -9.28 3.24
C SER A 148 8.76 -9.51 4.28
N LYS A 149 8.63 -8.60 5.27
CA LYS A 149 7.60 -8.70 6.30
C LYS A 149 6.18 -8.48 5.73
N LEU A 150 6.02 -7.55 4.79
CA LEU A 150 4.74 -7.35 4.09
C LEU A 150 4.30 -8.60 3.34
N ASN A 151 5.23 -9.25 2.63
CA ASN A 151 4.93 -10.46 1.88
C ASN A 151 4.70 -11.68 2.79
N GLU A 152 5.40 -11.78 3.92
CA GLU A 152 5.14 -12.81 4.95
C GLU A 152 3.71 -12.69 5.50
N ILE A 153 3.32 -11.47 5.87
CA ILE A 153 1.96 -11.19 6.37
C ILE A 153 0.92 -11.48 5.28
N GLY A 154 1.15 -10.99 4.05
CA GLY A 154 0.25 -11.21 2.93
C GLY A 154 0.05 -12.69 2.61
N SER A 155 1.11 -13.50 2.67
CA SER A 155 1.03 -14.96 2.49
C SER A 155 0.15 -15.63 3.54
N LYS A 156 0.36 -15.31 4.83
CA LYS A 156 -0.47 -15.85 5.92
C LYS A 156 -1.94 -15.49 5.77
N LEU A 157 -2.22 -14.24 5.40
CA LEU A 157 -3.60 -13.79 5.18
C LEU A 157 -4.22 -14.41 3.92
N SER A 158 -3.42 -14.67 2.89
CA SER A 158 -3.85 -15.41 1.70
C SER A 158 -4.35 -16.82 2.06
N GLU A 159 -3.62 -17.53 2.89
CA GLU A 159 -4.00 -18.85 3.40
C GLU A 159 -5.23 -18.77 4.31
N GLU A 160 -5.28 -17.80 5.24
CA GLU A 160 -6.36 -17.62 6.20
C GLU A 160 -7.71 -17.31 5.52
N TYR A 161 -7.71 -16.43 4.51
CA TYR A 161 -8.93 -15.98 3.84
C TYR A 161 -9.24 -16.72 2.54
N GLY A 162 -8.33 -17.56 2.05
CA GLY A 162 -8.49 -18.30 0.79
C GLY A 162 -8.58 -17.37 -0.43
N ILE A 163 -7.75 -16.31 -0.46
CA ILE A 163 -7.68 -15.34 -1.55
C ILE A 163 -6.22 -15.09 -1.94
N ASN A 164 -5.92 -14.92 -3.23
CA ASN A 164 -4.54 -14.78 -3.69
C ASN A 164 -3.91 -13.46 -3.23
N TYR A 165 -2.72 -13.55 -2.63
CA TYR A 165 -1.89 -12.37 -2.37
C TYR A 165 -0.90 -12.16 -3.50
N LEU A 166 -0.89 -10.98 -4.12
CA LEU A 166 0.08 -10.63 -5.15
C LEU A 166 1.39 -10.19 -4.48
N PHE A 167 2.37 -11.10 -4.44
CA PHE A 167 3.70 -10.83 -3.88
C PHE A 167 4.41 -9.71 -4.63
N SER A 168 5.04 -8.78 -3.92
CA SER A 168 5.66 -7.61 -4.56
C SER A 168 6.81 -7.01 -3.76
N ASP A 169 7.73 -6.39 -4.47
CA ASP A 169 8.68 -5.39 -3.93
C ASP A 169 8.78 -4.24 -4.95
N PHE A 170 7.79 -3.35 -4.89
CA PHE A 170 7.66 -2.25 -5.86
C PHE A 170 8.79 -1.22 -5.81
N LYS A 171 9.75 -1.32 -4.88
CA LYS A 171 11.01 -0.55 -4.94
C LYS A 171 11.92 -0.99 -6.08
N LYS A 172 11.80 -2.26 -6.48
CA LYS A 172 12.60 -2.82 -7.57
C LYS A 172 12.27 -2.15 -8.91
N ARG A 173 13.12 -2.34 -9.92
CA ARG A 173 12.96 -1.73 -11.25
C ARG A 173 12.83 -0.20 -11.20
N ASN A 174 13.53 0.45 -10.28
CA ASN A 174 13.45 1.91 -10.07
C ASN A 174 12.05 2.43 -9.69
N GLY A 175 11.16 1.57 -9.19
CA GLY A 175 9.78 1.96 -8.92
C GLY A 175 9.65 3.11 -7.93
N TYR A 176 10.49 3.17 -6.89
CA TYR A 176 10.51 4.32 -5.98
C TYR A 176 10.91 5.62 -6.71
N LYS A 177 11.95 5.58 -7.55
CA LYS A 177 12.37 6.73 -8.39
C LYS A 177 11.22 7.17 -9.29
N ARG A 178 10.58 6.20 -9.98
CA ARG A 178 9.44 6.50 -10.84
C ARG A 178 8.27 7.13 -10.07
N SER A 179 7.99 6.69 -8.84
CA SER A 179 6.97 7.31 -8.00
C SER A 179 7.30 8.77 -7.61
N CYS A 180 8.58 9.12 -7.51
CA CYS A 180 8.99 10.50 -7.32
C CYS A 180 8.73 11.34 -8.58
N GLU A 181 9.14 10.86 -9.75
CA GLU A 181 8.87 11.50 -11.04
C GLU A 181 7.36 11.71 -11.28
N LEU A 182 6.55 10.67 -11.05
CA LEU A 182 5.09 10.78 -11.18
C LEU A 182 4.49 11.77 -10.18
N SER A 183 5.08 11.88 -8.98
CA SER A 183 4.64 12.86 -8.00
C SER A 183 4.88 14.30 -8.47
N GLU A 184 5.99 14.55 -9.17
CA GLU A 184 6.27 15.85 -9.80
C GLU A 184 5.32 16.12 -10.97
N ILE A 185 5.15 15.14 -11.88
CA ILE A 185 4.26 15.25 -13.05
C ILE A 185 2.83 15.60 -12.65
N TYR A 186 2.30 14.93 -11.62
CA TYR A 186 0.92 15.13 -11.16
C TYR A 186 0.78 16.15 -10.03
N GLY A 187 1.89 16.78 -9.58
CA GLY A 187 1.90 17.72 -8.47
C GLY A 187 1.32 17.10 -7.20
N LEU A 188 1.77 15.89 -6.82
CA LEU A 188 1.20 15.15 -5.69
C LEU A 188 1.70 15.66 -4.35
N TYR A 189 0.79 15.70 -3.37
CA TYR A 189 1.15 15.96 -1.99
C TYR A 189 2.02 14.82 -1.44
N ARG A 190 3.32 15.09 -1.26
CA ARG A 190 4.28 14.16 -0.66
C ARG A 190 4.54 14.52 0.79
N GLN A 191 4.49 13.49 1.64
CA GLN A 191 4.83 13.60 3.05
C GLN A 191 6.19 12.95 3.31
N ASP A 192 6.91 13.45 4.32
CA ASP A 192 8.18 12.91 4.79
C ASP A 192 8.03 11.88 5.92
N TYR A 193 6.78 11.50 6.26
CA TYR A 193 6.44 10.53 7.30
C TYR A 193 5.30 9.60 6.87
N CYS A 194 5.18 8.46 7.55
CA CYS A 194 4.20 7.41 7.21
C CYS A 194 2.74 7.85 7.39
N GLY A 195 2.46 8.75 8.34
CA GLY A 195 1.13 9.22 8.69
C GLY A 195 0.77 9.02 10.16
N CYS A 196 1.37 8.09 10.88
CA CYS A 196 1.11 7.91 12.30
C CYS A 196 1.84 8.97 13.15
N ILE A 197 1.32 9.22 14.35
CA ILE A 197 1.90 10.19 15.29
C ILE A 197 3.38 9.91 15.62
N TYR A 198 3.75 8.63 15.71
CA TYR A 198 5.12 8.22 16.04
C TYR A 198 6.10 8.53 14.90
N SER A 199 5.76 8.18 13.66
CA SER A 199 6.60 8.50 12.50
C SER A 199 6.67 10.01 12.25
N LYS A 200 5.62 10.76 12.59
CA LYS A 200 5.63 12.23 12.54
C LYS A 200 6.62 12.82 13.53
N ALA A 201 6.61 12.34 14.77
CA ALA A 201 7.57 12.76 15.80
C ALA A 201 9.02 12.44 15.40
N GLU A 202 9.27 11.23 14.88
CA GLU A 202 10.60 10.82 14.39
C GLU A 202 11.06 11.71 13.20
N ALA A 203 10.16 12.06 12.27
CA ALA A 203 10.48 12.96 11.15
C ALA A 203 10.81 14.38 11.64
N GLN A 204 10.06 14.92 12.61
CA GLN A 204 10.34 16.22 13.20
C GLN A 204 11.71 16.26 13.87
N LEU A 205 12.08 15.22 14.64
CA LEU A 205 13.40 15.12 15.26
C LEU A 205 14.53 15.02 14.22
N ARG A 206 14.31 14.32 13.13
CA ARG A 206 15.27 14.22 12.02
C ARG A 206 15.47 15.58 11.34
N ASN A 207 14.37 16.30 11.05
CA ASN A 207 14.41 17.59 10.37
C ASN A 207 15.02 18.71 11.27
N ALA A 208 14.90 18.60 12.58
CA ALA A 208 15.52 19.54 13.52
C ALA A 208 17.05 19.38 13.68
N ARG A 209 17.62 18.27 13.19
CA ARG A 209 19.08 17.97 13.24
C ARG A 209 19.82 18.32 11.95
N ASN A 210 19.09 18.65 10.88
CA ASN A 210 19.60 19.10 9.57
C ASN A 210 19.46 20.62 9.44
#